data_ae533c6f547946e368afbd28cb33b22d
#
_entry.id   ae533c6f547946e368afbd28cb33b22d
#
_cell.length_a   1.000
_cell.length_b   1.000
_cell.length_c   1.000
_cell.angle_alpha   90.00
_cell.angle_beta   90.00
_cell.angle_gamma   90.00
#
_symmetry.space_group_name_H-M   'P 1'
#
loop_
_entity.id
_entity.type
_entity.pdbx_description
1 polymer ?
#
loop_
_entity_poly.entity_id
_entity_poly.type
_entity_poly.pdbx_seq_one_letter_code
_entity_poly.pdbx_strand_id
1 'polypeptide(L)'
;MKGERKLEEIDLKEFVMLFWDRKVSIILITIIFMLIGIIYSVGFVTPKYTSSTTLLLATSESSNSKTNTITTSDITLNSKLVSTYSELVKSKNVTRQVISNLGIDETEDELRNSITVSSVKDTELIKISVTDKNATNAYNIANEIAKVFTQKVSEIYNINNVQVLDQAEISSVPSNINHTKDVIMFTFVGLFVAIVFVLVANMLDTTIKSSEEVEKLCNVPVIASIPLYSFEIAKNKGGKRRR
;
A
#
# COMPACT_ATOMS: atom_id res chain seq x y z
N MET A 1 22.61 -36.01 -39.28
CA MET A 1 23.47 -35.43 -38.27
C MET A 1 22.66 -34.42 -37.48
N LYS A 2 22.23 -34.83 -36.31
CA LYS A 2 21.36 -34.01 -35.40
C LYS A 2 22.29 -33.10 -34.61
N GLY A 3 22.30 -31.82 -34.90
CA GLY A 3 22.97 -30.82 -34.07
C GLY A 3 22.25 -30.69 -32.73
N GLU A 4 22.81 -31.33 -31.71
CA GLU A 4 22.45 -31.11 -30.32
C GLU A 4 22.82 -29.65 -30.00
N ARG A 5 21.83 -28.78 -29.89
CA ARG A 5 22.00 -27.49 -29.24
C ARG A 5 22.31 -27.80 -27.77
N LYS A 6 23.60 -27.75 -27.41
CA LYS A 6 23.96 -27.61 -25.99
C LYS A 6 23.22 -26.42 -25.46
N LEU A 7 22.28 -26.67 -24.58
CA LEU A 7 21.72 -25.63 -23.70
C LEU A 7 22.94 -25.12 -22.92
N GLU A 8 23.37 -23.88 -23.20
CA GLU A 8 24.40 -23.21 -22.42
C GLU A 8 23.88 -23.19 -20.98
N GLU A 9 24.55 -23.93 -20.11
CA GLU A 9 24.34 -23.82 -18.67
C GLU A 9 24.68 -22.40 -18.32
N ILE A 10 23.65 -21.59 -18.02
CA ILE A 10 23.80 -20.19 -17.58
C ILE A 10 24.58 -20.30 -16.27
N ASP A 11 25.84 -19.95 -16.29
CA ASP A 11 26.66 -19.99 -15.10
C ASP A 11 26.15 -18.87 -14.15
N LEU A 12 25.61 -19.30 -13.02
CA LEU A 12 25.11 -18.36 -11.98
C LEU A 12 26.16 -17.30 -11.63
N LYS A 13 27.44 -17.65 -11.78
CA LYS A 13 28.57 -16.76 -11.53
C LYS A 13 28.66 -15.64 -12.58
N GLU A 14 28.41 -15.93 -13.84
CA GLU A 14 28.37 -14.93 -14.92
C GLU A 14 27.19 -13.95 -14.70
N PHE A 15 26.04 -14.47 -14.26
CA PHE A 15 24.88 -13.63 -13.92
C PHE A 15 25.18 -12.64 -12.79
N VAL A 16 25.77 -13.11 -11.69
CA VAL A 16 26.14 -12.25 -10.56
C VAL A 16 27.20 -11.22 -10.99
N MET A 17 28.16 -11.62 -11.81
CA MET A 17 29.21 -10.74 -12.31
C MET A 17 28.65 -9.61 -13.19
N LEU A 18 27.67 -9.94 -14.04
CA LEU A 18 26.97 -8.97 -14.88
C LEU A 18 26.28 -7.85 -14.06
N PHE A 19 25.60 -8.24 -12.97
CA PHE A 19 24.97 -7.24 -12.08
C PHE A 19 26.01 -6.43 -11.32
N TRP A 20 27.12 -7.06 -10.93
CA TRP A 20 28.20 -6.36 -10.23
C TRP A 20 28.88 -5.29 -11.09
N ASP A 21 29.08 -5.58 -12.37
CA ASP A 21 29.68 -4.65 -13.33
C ASP A 21 28.77 -3.46 -13.63
N ARG A 22 27.46 -3.67 -13.62
CA ARG A 22 26.45 -2.63 -13.88
C ARG A 22 25.78 -2.08 -12.62
N LYS A 23 26.35 -2.33 -11.42
CA LYS A 23 25.78 -1.91 -10.12
C LYS A 23 25.45 -0.41 -10.04
N VAL A 24 26.28 0.46 -10.65
CA VAL A 24 26.03 1.91 -10.66
C VAL A 24 24.75 2.23 -11.42
N SER A 25 24.50 1.58 -12.54
CA SER A 25 23.26 1.78 -13.33
C SER A 25 22.05 1.30 -12.54
N ILE A 26 22.15 0.16 -11.84
CA ILE A 26 21.05 -0.38 -11.00
C ILE A 26 20.72 0.60 -9.88
N ILE A 27 21.74 1.07 -9.15
CA ILE A 27 21.57 2.02 -8.04
C ILE A 27 20.94 3.32 -8.55
N LEU A 28 21.43 3.85 -9.67
CA LEU A 28 20.95 5.12 -10.23
C LEU A 28 19.48 5.02 -10.65
N ILE A 29 19.09 3.97 -11.37
CA ILE A 29 17.70 3.75 -11.78
C ILE A 29 16.80 3.59 -10.54
N THR A 30 17.23 2.79 -9.55
CA THR A 30 16.48 2.58 -8.31
C THR A 30 16.27 3.90 -7.55
N ILE A 31 17.30 4.74 -7.46
CA ILE A 31 17.21 6.06 -6.82
C ILE A 31 16.25 6.98 -7.58
N ILE A 32 16.27 6.98 -8.91
CA ILE A 32 15.33 7.77 -9.71
C ILE A 32 13.89 7.34 -9.43
N PHE A 33 13.60 6.05 -9.41
CA PHE A 33 12.27 5.54 -9.09
C PHE A 33 11.84 5.85 -7.65
N MET A 34 12.77 5.79 -6.70
CA MET A 34 12.53 6.21 -5.32
C MET A 34 12.13 7.69 -5.24
N LEU A 35 12.84 8.57 -5.95
CA LEU A 35 12.50 10.00 -6.00
C LEU A 35 11.13 10.25 -6.66
N ILE A 36 10.82 9.53 -7.74
CA ILE A 36 9.49 9.57 -8.38
C ILE A 36 8.42 9.14 -7.37
N GLY A 37 8.67 8.08 -6.59
CA GLY A 37 7.75 7.61 -5.55
C GLY A 37 7.48 8.66 -4.47
N ILE A 38 8.50 9.39 -4.03
CA ILE A 38 8.36 10.49 -3.06
C ILE A 38 7.52 11.62 -3.65
N ILE A 39 7.83 12.06 -4.88
CA ILE A 39 7.09 13.13 -5.55
C ILE A 39 5.61 12.74 -5.76
N TYR A 40 5.36 11.49 -6.16
CA TYR A 40 4.01 10.96 -6.32
C TYR A 40 3.25 10.95 -4.99
N SER A 41 3.85 10.40 -3.93
CA SER A 41 3.21 10.25 -2.61
C SER A 41 2.89 11.60 -1.95
N VAL A 42 3.72 12.63 -2.18
CA VAL A 42 3.50 13.96 -1.59
C VAL A 42 2.63 14.84 -2.47
N GLY A 43 2.75 14.75 -3.81
CA GLY A 43 2.11 15.69 -4.73
C GLY A 43 0.78 15.22 -5.30
N PHE A 44 0.58 13.92 -5.50
CA PHE A 44 -0.59 13.41 -6.21
C PHE A 44 -1.62 12.73 -5.32
N VAL A 45 -1.24 12.27 -4.12
CA VAL A 45 -2.17 11.59 -3.21
C VAL A 45 -2.94 12.63 -2.41
N THR A 46 -4.25 12.75 -2.66
CA THR A 46 -5.11 13.63 -1.86
C THR A 46 -5.30 13.04 -0.45
N PRO A 47 -5.04 13.81 0.61
CA PRO A 47 -5.25 13.35 1.98
C PRO A 47 -6.74 13.09 2.24
N LYS A 48 -7.02 11.97 2.95
CA LYS A 48 -8.34 11.64 3.45
C LYS A 48 -8.25 11.36 4.93
N TYR A 49 -9.21 11.86 5.69
CA TYR A 49 -9.28 11.73 7.13
C TYR A 49 -10.42 10.80 7.50
N THR A 50 -10.19 9.92 8.45
CA THR A 50 -11.21 8.98 8.91
C THR A 50 -11.53 9.27 10.37
N SER A 51 -12.80 9.54 10.63
CA SER A 51 -13.34 9.64 11.98
C SER A 51 -14.26 8.45 12.24
N SER A 52 -14.23 7.92 13.46
CA SER A 52 -14.97 6.71 13.81
C SER A 52 -15.73 6.90 15.11
N THR A 53 -16.96 6.39 15.14
CA THR A 53 -17.79 6.28 16.33
C THR A 53 -18.07 4.80 16.62
N THR A 54 -18.20 4.46 17.90
CA THR A 54 -18.50 3.10 18.34
C THR A 54 -19.87 3.04 18.98
N LEU A 55 -20.70 2.13 18.53
CA LEU A 55 -22.03 1.87 19.06
C LEU A 55 -22.08 0.52 19.76
N LEU A 56 -22.71 0.48 20.92
CA LEU A 56 -23.04 -0.74 21.64
C LEU A 56 -24.45 -1.18 21.24
N LEU A 57 -24.55 -2.45 20.82
CA LEU A 57 -25.82 -3.12 20.57
C LEU A 57 -26.19 -3.90 21.80
N ALA A 58 -27.04 -3.35 22.66
CA ALA A 58 -27.56 -4.11 23.79
C ALA A 58 -28.54 -5.17 23.26
N THR A 59 -28.18 -6.44 23.35
CA THR A 59 -29.15 -7.52 23.18
C THR A 59 -30.14 -7.44 24.34
N SER A 60 -31.43 -7.28 24.02
CA SER A 60 -32.47 -7.41 25.04
C SER A 60 -32.33 -8.81 25.62
N GLU A 61 -31.77 -8.90 26.83
CA GLU A 61 -31.80 -10.15 27.59
C GLU A 61 -33.26 -10.61 27.71
N SER A 62 -33.59 -11.58 26.90
CA SER A 62 -34.75 -12.41 27.20
C SER A 62 -34.40 -13.11 28.51
N SER A 63 -34.93 -12.56 29.57
CA SER A 63 -34.70 -12.94 30.97
C SER A 63 -35.13 -14.38 31.24
N ASN A 64 -34.43 -15.38 30.73
CA ASN A 64 -34.62 -16.78 31.14
C ASN A 64 -33.53 -17.76 30.66
N SER A 65 -32.24 -17.40 30.70
CA SER A 65 -31.21 -18.43 30.53
C SER A 65 -29.99 -18.13 31.38
N LYS A 66 -30.00 -18.66 32.61
CA LYS A 66 -28.80 -18.80 33.48
C LYS A 66 -27.86 -19.87 32.91
N THR A 67 -27.23 -19.62 31.78
CA THR A 67 -26.13 -20.49 31.34
C THR A 67 -25.18 -19.64 30.49
N ASN A 68 -24.06 -19.23 31.14
CA ASN A 68 -22.94 -18.49 30.52
C ASN A 68 -22.15 -19.36 29.53
N THR A 69 -22.79 -19.97 28.55
CA THR A 69 -22.12 -20.72 27.50
C THR A 69 -22.35 -19.98 26.19
N ILE A 70 -21.35 -19.22 25.75
CA ILE A 70 -21.36 -18.62 24.41
C ILE A 70 -21.40 -19.75 23.39
N THR A 71 -22.50 -19.87 22.66
CA THR A 71 -22.66 -20.90 21.66
C THR A 71 -22.28 -20.35 20.28
N THR A 72 -21.89 -21.24 19.36
CA THR A 72 -21.63 -20.88 17.94
C THR A 72 -22.82 -20.18 17.28
N SER A 73 -24.03 -20.42 17.80
CA SER A 73 -25.27 -19.75 17.36
C SER A 73 -25.26 -18.25 17.68
N ASP A 74 -24.72 -17.87 18.82
CA ASP A 74 -24.66 -16.46 19.26
C ASP A 74 -23.69 -15.65 18.38
N ILE A 75 -22.56 -16.25 18.00
CA ILE A 75 -21.57 -15.63 17.10
C ILE A 75 -22.18 -15.43 15.71
N THR A 76 -22.93 -16.40 15.21
CA THR A 76 -23.60 -16.32 13.89
C THR A 76 -24.71 -15.27 13.90
N LEU A 77 -25.46 -15.18 15.00
CA LEU A 77 -26.52 -14.18 15.17
C LEU A 77 -25.92 -12.76 15.20
N ASN A 78 -24.85 -12.55 15.96
CA ASN A 78 -24.18 -11.26 16.04
C ASN A 78 -23.61 -10.82 14.68
N SER A 79 -23.03 -11.72 13.90
CA SER A 79 -22.55 -11.42 12.55
C SER A 79 -23.68 -10.99 11.60
N LYS A 80 -24.85 -11.63 11.70
CA LYS A 80 -26.03 -11.25 10.91
C LYS A 80 -26.60 -9.91 11.33
N LEU A 81 -26.63 -9.60 12.62
CA LEU A 81 -27.07 -8.30 13.13
C LEU A 81 -26.15 -7.18 12.64
N VAL A 82 -24.83 -7.37 12.68
CA VAL A 82 -23.88 -6.40 12.15
C VAL A 82 -24.11 -6.13 10.66
N SER A 83 -24.35 -7.18 9.86
CA SER A 83 -24.65 -7.03 8.44
C SER A 83 -25.95 -6.22 8.22
N THR A 84 -27.01 -6.53 8.97
CA THR A 84 -28.28 -5.81 8.88
C THR A 84 -28.13 -4.34 9.29
N TYR A 85 -27.43 -4.07 10.37
CA TYR A 85 -27.19 -2.70 10.83
C TYR A 85 -26.25 -1.93 9.89
N SER A 86 -25.29 -2.60 9.28
CA SER A 86 -24.43 -2.00 8.24
C SER A 86 -25.25 -1.50 7.05
N GLU A 87 -26.20 -2.31 6.57
CA GLU A 87 -27.10 -1.90 5.49
C GLU A 87 -28.07 -0.79 5.93
N LEU A 88 -28.52 -0.81 7.18
CA LEU A 88 -29.39 0.21 7.71
C LEU A 88 -28.68 1.57 7.86
N VAL A 89 -27.43 1.57 8.36
CA VAL A 89 -26.58 2.76 8.44
C VAL A 89 -26.38 3.38 7.06
N LYS A 90 -26.19 2.55 6.04
CA LYS A 90 -25.98 2.96 4.64
C LYS A 90 -27.27 3.18 3.86
N SER A 91 -28.42 3.06 4.50
CA SER A 91 -29.71 3.22 3.83
C SER A 91 -29.93 4.67 3.38
N LYS A 92 -30.68 4.84 2.28
CA LYS A 92 -31.03 6.19 1.77
C LYS A 92 -31.74 7.05 2.79
N ASN A 93 -32.51 6.46 3.70
CA ASN A 93 -33.21 7.20 4.74
C ASN A 93 -32.25 7.84 5.73
N VAL A 94 -31.20 7.10 6.14
CA VAL A 94 -30.17 7.61 7.06
C VAL A 94 -29.29 8.64 6.34
N THR A 95 -28.75 8.30 5.16
CA THR A 95 -27.83 9.20 4.43
C THR A 95 -28.49 10.50 4.04
N ARG A 96 -29.73 10.47 3.54
CA ARG A 96 -30.52 11.68 3.22
C ARG A 96 -30.75 12.56 4.45
N GLN A 97 -31.11 11.96 5.58
CA GLN A 97 -31.33 12.71 6.82
C GLN A 97 -30.06 13.37 7.31
N VAL A 98 -28.92 12.68 7.24
CA VAL A 98 -27.61 13.24 7.61
C VAL A 98 -27.21 14.40 6.71
N ILE A 99 -27.36 14.26 5.38
CA ILE A 99 -27.09 15.32 4.41
C ILE A 99 -27.94 16.55 4.72
N SER A 100 -29.25 16.34 4.97
CA SER A 100 -30.17 17.43 5.29
C SER A 100 -29.84 18.12 6.63
N ASN A 101 -29.46 17.36 7.66
CA ASN A 101 -29.16 17.90 8.98
C ASN A 101 -27.85 18.72 9.00
N LEU A 102 -26.85 18.28 8.24
CA LEU A 102 -25.54 18.94 8.18
C LEU A 102 -25.43 19.97 7.06
N GLY A 103 -26.37 19.98 6.09
CA GLY A 103 -26.33 20.86 4.94
C GLY A 103 -25.10 20.68 4.06
N ILE A 104 -24.60 19.44 3.94
CA ILE A 104 -23.44 19.10 3.10
C ILE A 104 -23.86 18.95 1.64
N ASP A 105 -22.98 19.38 0.73
CA ASP A 105 -23.20 19.30 -0.72
C ASP A 105 -22.62 18.00 -1.29
N GLU A 106 -23.09 16.86 -0.72
CA GLU A 106 -22.74 15.52 -1.17
C GLU A 106 -23.99 14.75 -1.61
N THR A 107 -23.82 13.86 -2.58
CA THR A 107 -24.90 12.96 -2.98
C THR A 107 -25.05 11.81 -1.98
N GLU A 108 -26.26 11.19 -1.95
CA GLU A 108 -26.51 10.02 -1.10
C GLU A 108 -25.52 8.87 -1.37
N ASP A 109 -25.13 8.66 -2.63
CA ASP A 109 -24.20 7.60 -3.04
C ASP A 109 -22.74 7.93 -2.66
N GLU A 110 -22.32 9.19 -2.75
CA GLU A 110 -21.00 9.61 -2.27
C GLU A 110 -20.86 9.42 -0.77
N LEU A 111 -21.84 9.88 0.00
CA LEU A 111 -21.86 9.68 1.44
C LEU A 111 -21.90 8.19 1.80
N ARG A 112 -22.71 7.39 1.11
CA ARG A 112 -22.76 5.94 1.33
C ARG A 112 -21.42 5.25 1.11
N ASN A 113 -20.67 5.68 0.09
CA ASN A 113 -19.35 5.13 -0.25
C ASN A 113 -18.26 5.59 0.76
N SER A 114 -18.44 6.72 1.42
CA SER A 114 -17.53 7.22 2.45
C SER A 114 -17.69 6.47 3.78
N ILE A 115 -18.82 5.78 3.99
CA ILE A 115 -19.16 5.08 5.23
C ILE A 115 -18.66 3.64 5.19
N THR A 116 -17.91 3.24 6.20
CA THR A 116 -17.54 1.86 6.47
C THR A 116 -18.05 1.44 7.83
N VAL A 117 -18.75 0.32 7.88
CA VAL A 117 -19.27 -0.27 9.12
C VAL A 117 -18.59 -1.61 9.35
N SER A 118 -18.06 -1.82 10.54
CA SER A 118 -17.37 -3.05 10.92
C SER A 118 -17.72 -3.46 12.34
N SER A 119 -17.74 -4.77 12.61
CA SER A 119 -17.81 -5.29 13.97
C SER A 119 -16.46 -5.17 14.64
N VAL A 120 -16.47 -4.89 15.93
CA VAL A 120 -15.28 -5.00 16.77
C VAL A 120 -15.24 -6.42 17.31
N LYS A 121 -14.30 -7.22 16.79
CA LYS A 121 -14.00 -8.64 17.09
C LYS A 121 -14.86 -9.27 18.21
N ASP A 122 -15.76 -10.15 17.83
CA ASP A 122 -16.55 -11.01 18.73
C ASP A 122 -17.28 -10.26 19.87
N THR A 123 -17.59 -9.00 19.65
CA THR A 123 -18.33 -8.15 20.60
C THR A 123 -19.60 -7.62 19.97
N GLU A 124 -20.49 -7.12 20.81
CA GLU A 124 -21.73 -6.42 20.39
C GLU A 124 -21.47 -4.97 19.98
N LEU A 125 -20.20 -4.62 19.68
CA LEU A 125 -19.81 -3.29 19.28
C LEU A 125 -19.75 -3.17 17.75
N ILE A 126 -20.37 -2.12 17.24
CA ILE A 126 -20.27 -1.70 15.84
C ILE A 126 -19.47 -0.42 15.76
N LYS A 127 -18.44 -0.42 14.92
CA LYS A 127 -17.67 0.76 14.59
C LYS A 127 -18.14 1.31 13.24
N ILE A 128 -18.60 2.56 13.24
CA ILE A 128 -18.92 3.33 12.05
C ILE A 128 -17.77 4.27 11.79
N SER A 129 -17.16 4.14 10.63
CA SER A 129 -16.04 4.98 10.17
C SER A 129 -16.46 5.78 8.94
N VAL A 130 -16.21 7.07 8.95
CA VAL A 130 -16.45 7.97 7.83
C VAL A 130 -15.14 8.55 7.35
N THR A 131 -14.93 8.50 6.04
CA THR A 131 -13.71 9.00 5.41
C THR A 131 -14.02 10.15 4.47
N ASP A 132 -13.46 11.31 4.74
CA ASP A 132 -13.65 12.54 3.95
C ASP A 132 -12.31 13.26 3.70
N LYS A 133 -12.29 14.20 2.75
CA LYS A 133 -11.14 15.08 2.48
C LYS A 133 -10.90 16.10 3.60
N ASN A 134 -11.93 16.40 4.38
CA ASN A 134 -11.88 17.32 5.50
C ASN A 134 -12.13 16.57 6.81
N ALA A 135 -11.17 16.68 7.74
CA ALA A 135 -11.25 16.00 9.05
C ALA A 135 -12.48 16.41 9.87
N THR A 136 -12.87 17.69 9.78
CA THR A 136 -14.06 18.22 10.48
C THR A 136 -15.34 17.66 9.88
N ASN A 137 -15.43 17.53 8.56
CA ASN A 137 -16.59 16.91 7.91
C ASN A 137 -16.71 15.44 8.31
N ALA A 138 -15.61 14.67 8.24
CA ALA A 138 -15.59 13.27 8.66
C ALA A 138 -16.10 13.11 10.11
N TYR A 139 -15.64 13.97 11.02
CA TYR A 139 -16.08 14.03 12.42
C TYR A 139 -17.58 14.32 12.55
N ASN A 140 -18.06 15.39 11.90
CA ASN A 140 -19.47 15.79 11.98
C ASN A 140 -20.39 14.72 11.40
N ILE A 141 -20.03 14.18 10.25
CA ILE A 141 -20.80 13.13 9.57
C ILE A 141 -20.86 11.86 10.42
N ALA A 142 -19.73 11.41 10.99
CA ALA A 142 -19.70 10.20 11.81
C ALA A 142 -20.60 10.31 13.05
N ASN A 143 -20.57 11.44 13.75
CA ASN A 143 -21.44 11.68 14.91
C ASN A 143 -22.91 11.83 14.54
N GLU A 144 -23.21 12.53 13.43
CA GLU A 144 -24.60 12.68 12.99
C GLU A 144 -25.18 11.35 12.48
N ILE A 145 -24.38 10.53 11.79
CA ILE A 145 -24.80 9.16 11.43
C ILE A 145 -25.16 8.35 12.67
N ALA A 146 -24.31 8.37 13.71
CA ALA A 146 -24.57 7.64 14.95
C ALA A 146 -25.90 8.07 15.59
N LYS A 147 -26.16 9.37 15.64
CA LYS A 147 -27.37 9.95 16.17
C LYS A 147 -28.61 9.57 15.36
N VAL A 148 -28.59 9.81 14.04
CA VAL A 148 -29.69 9.48 13.13
C VAL A 148 -29.97 7.97 13.12
N PHE A 149 -28.93 7.16 13.09
CA PHE A 149 -29.04 5.70 13.12
C PHE A 149 -29.72 5.22 14.41
N THR A 150 -29.26 5.69 15.57
CA THR A 150 -29.85 5.33 16.87
C THR A 150 -31.34 5.70 16.92
N GLN A 151 -31.71 6.88 16.43
CA GLN A 151 -33.12 7.31 16.33
C GLN A 151 -33.92 6.40 15.39
N LYS A 152 -33.40 6.07 14.21
CA LYS A 152 -34.08 5.21 13.23
C LYS A 152 -34.26 3.78 13.72
N VAL A 153 -33.29 3.21 14.42
CA VAL A 153 -33.41 1.90 15.04
C VAL A 153 -34.53 1.91 16.09
N SER A 154 -34.56 2.94 16.94
CA SER A 154 -35.62 3.09 17.93
C SER A 154 -37.01 3.24 17.30
N GLU A 155 -37.13 4.01 16.21
CA GLU A 155 -38.39 4.18 15.47
C GLU A 155 -38.87 2.90 14.80
N ILE A 156 -37.97 2.14 14.14
CA ILE A 156 -38.33 0.94 13.34
C ILE A 156 -38.65 -0.27 14.23
N TYR A 157 -37.80 -0.48 15.24
CA TYR A 157 -37.90 -1.68 16.08
C TYR A 157 -38.62 -1.43 17.40
N ASN A 158 -38.95 -0.18 17.71
CA ASN A 158 -39.57 0.23 18.98
C ASN A 158 -38.77 -0.24 20.22
N ILE A 159 -37.43 -0.29 20.10
CA ILE A 159 -36.51 -0.72 21.14
C ILE A 159 -35.33 0.26 21.21
N ASN A 160 -34.85 0.55 22.42
CA ASN A 160 -33.68 1.40 22.66
C ASN A 160 -32.47 0.51 22.97
N ASN A 161 -32.09 -0.32 21.99
CA ASN A 161 -31.01 -1.28 22.15
C ASN A 161 -29.68 -0.83 21.51
N VAL A 162 -29.60 0.37 20.98
CA VAL A 162 -28.37 0.94 20.41
C VAL A 162 -27.97 2.17 21.20
N GLN A 163 -26.75 2.19 21.71
CA GLN A 163 -26.19 3.33 22.43
C GLN A 163 -24.85 3.74 21.84
N VAL A 164 -24.60 5.03 21.79
CA VAL A 164 -23.27 5.54 21.41
C VAL A 164 -22.35 5.35 22.59
N LEU A 165 -21.33 4.50 22.40
CA LEU A 165 -20.29 4.22 23.40
C LEU A 165 -19.19 5.28 23.32
N ASP A 166 -18.64 5.44 22.12
CA ASP A 166 -17.60 6.42 21.85
C ASP A 166 -18.05 7.35 20.72
N GLN A 167 -17.92 8.64 20.95
CA GLN A 167 -18.12 9.64 19.90
C GLN A 167 -16.91 9.70 18.97
N ALA A 168 -17.14 10.09 17.72
CA ALA A 168 -16.06 10.31 16.80
C ALA A 168 -15.19 11.49 17.25
N GLU A 169 -13.89 11.41 16.93
CA GLU A 169 -12.92 12.47 17.18
C GLU A 169 -12.36 13.00 15.86
N ILE A 170 -11.88 14.24 15.89
CA ILE A 170 -11.24 14.86 14.71
C ILE A 170 -9.87 14.22 14.53
N SER A 171 -9.67 13.52 13.40
CA SER A 171 -8.37 12.95 13.07
C SER A 171 -7.41 14.01 12.55
N SER A 172 -6.28 14.18 13.19
CA SER A 172 -5.22 15.11 12.73
C SER A 172 -4.31 14.49 11.66
N VAL A 173 -4.39 13.17 11.45
CA VAL A 173 -3.50 12.43 10.54
C VAL A 173 -4.33 11.81 9.41
N PRO A 174 -3.91 11.98 8.14
CA PRO A 174 -4.56 11.34 7.01
C PRO A 174 -4.50 9.81 7.13
N SER A 175 -5.61 9.14 6.87
CA SER A 175 -5.72 7.68 7.00
C SER A 175 -5.25 6.90 5.76
N ASN A 176 -5.28 7.56 4.59
CA ASN A 176 -4.96 6.94 3.31
C ASN A 176 -3.51 7.14 2.86
N ILE A 177 -2.75 8.01 3.51
CA ILE A 177 -1.37 8.31 3.12
C ILE A 177 -0.42 7.49 3.98
N ASN A 178 0.35 6.65 3.32
CA ASN A 178 1.46 5.95 3.95
C ASN A 178 2.70 6.10 3.06
N HIS A 179 3.36 7.25 3.19
CA HIS A 179 4.57 7.59 2.40
C HIS A 179 5.59 6.46 2.39
N THR A 180 5.75 5.75 3.51
CA THR A 180 6.68 4.63 3.61
C THR A 180 6.31 3.48 2.67
N LYS A 181 5.02 3.10 2.61
CA LYS A 181 4.56 2.03 1.71
C LYS A 181 4.73 2.41 0.24
N ASP A 182 4.37 3.66 -0.10
CA ASP A 182 4.48 4.16 -1.47
C ASP A 182 5.94 4.15 -1.93
N VAL A 183 6.85 4.72 -1.13
CA VAL A 183 8.29 4.75 -1.44
C VAL A 183 8.86 3.34 -1.57
N ILE A 184 8.52 2.42 -0.66
CA ILE A 184 8.98 1.02 -0.75
C ILE A 184 8.46 0.39 -2.04
N MET A 185 7.19 0.56 -2.39
CA MET A 185 6.60 0.00 -3.60
C MET A 185 7.31 0.52 -4.86
N PHE A 186 7.51 1.83 -4.97
CA PHE A 186 8.25 2.42 -6.11
C PHE A 186 9.71 1.98 -6.16
N THR A 187 10.36 1.78 -5.01
CA THR A 187 11.73 1.26 -4.94
C THR A 187 11.81 -0.16 -5.47
N PHE A 188 10.87 -1.04 -5.12
CA PHE A 188 10.81 -2.41 -5.66
C PHE A 188 10.55 -2.41 -7.18
N VAL A 189 9.64 -1.58 -7.66
CA VAL A 189 9.40 -1.43 -9.10
C VAL A 189 10.65 -0.93 -9.80
N GLY A 190 11.33 0.07 -9.23
CA GLY A 190 12.58 0.60 -9.75
C GLY A 190 13.71 -0.44 -9.82
N LEU A 191 13.83 -1.27 -8.79
CA LEU A 191 14.79 -2.39 -8.77
C LEU A 191 14.48 -3.40 -9.88
N PHE A 192 13.22 -3.77 -10.03
CA PHE A 192 12.80 -4.71 -11.09
C PHE A 192 13.09 -4.14 -12.48
N VAL A 193 12.76 -2.87 -12.73
CA VAL A 193 13.06 -2.19 -14.01
C VAL A 193 14.56 -2.11 -14.24
N ALA A 194 15.35 -1.84 -13.20
CA ALA A 194 16.81 -1.80 -13.30
C ALA A 194 17.41 -3.16 -13.69
N ILE A 195 16.90 -4.25 -13.13
CA ILE A 195 17.31 -5.61 -13.49
C ILE A 195 17.00 -5.90 -14.95
N VAL A 196 15.77 -5.64 -15.39
CA VAL A 196 15.36 -5.83 -16.79
C VAL A 196 16.20 -4.97 -17.73
N PHE A 197 16.45 -3.72 -17.36
CA PHE A 197 17.29 -2.82 -18.15
C PHE A 197 18.72 -3.36 -18.33
N VAL A 198 19.34 -3.87 -17.26
CA VAL A 198 20.68 -4.46 -17.33
C VAL A 198 20.70 -5.69 -18.21
N LEU A 199 19.69 -6.55 -18.16
CA LEU A 199 19.58 -7.73 -19.02
C LEU A 199 19.44 -7.35 -20.50
N VAL A 200 18.55 -6.39 -20.80
CA VAL A 200 18.38 -5.90 -22.18
C VAL A 200 19.65 -5.21 -22.67
N ALA A 201 20.27 -4.37 -21.87
CA ALA A 201 21.52 -3.69 -22.20
C ALA A 201 22.67 -4.71 -22.47
N ASN A 202 22.70 -5.82 -21.72
CA ASN A 202 23.67 -6.88 -21.95
C ASN A 202 23.38 -7.67 -23.26
N MET A 203 22.11 -7.90 -23.57
CA MET A 203 21.74 -8.55 -24.84
C MET A 203 22.07 -7.69 -26.09
N LEU A 204 22.06 -6.37 -25.93
CA LEU A 204 22.42 -5.42 -26.99
C LEU A 204 23.92 -5.09 -27.03
N ASP A 205 24.66 -5.45 -25.97
CA ASP A 205 26.12 -5.23 -25.90
C ASP A 205 26.85 -6.31 -26.66
N THR A 206 27.25 -5.99 -27.87
CA THR A 206 28.02 -6.89 -28.76
C THR A 206 29.54 -6.78 -28.56
N THR A 207 29.98 -6.13 -27.47
CA THR A 207 31.39 -5.91 -27.19
C THR A 207 32.04 -7.17 -26.65
N ILE A 208 33.07 -7.65 -27.33
CA ILE A 208 33.88 -8.80 -26.91
C ILE A 208 34.70 -8.37 -25.67
N LYS A 209 34.53 -9.05 -24.55
CA LYS A 209 35.14 -8.71 -23.25
C LYS A 209 36.21 -9.70 -22.80
N SER A 210 36.21 -10.90 -23.36
CA SER A 210 37.17 -11.95 -22.96
C SER A 210 37.84 -12.63 -24.16
N SER A 211 39.05 -13.16 -23.94
CA SER A 211 39.78 -13.97 -24.92
C SER A 211 39.01 -15.24 -25.29
N GLU A 212 38.24 -15.79 -24.36
CA GLU A 212 37.42 -16.99 -24.56
C GLU A 212 36.27 -16.73 -25.52
N GLU A 213 35.68 -15.52 -25.51
CA GLU A 213 34.66 -15.11 -26.49
C GLU A 213 35.23 -15.00 -27.89
N VAL A 214 36.48 -14.51 -28.03
CA VAL A 214 37.16 -14.44 -29.33
C VAL A 214 37.39 -15.84 -29.87
N GLU A 215 37.87 -16.80 -29.02
CA GLU A 215 38.05 -18.18 -29.40
C GLU A 215 36.78 -18.85 -29.86
N LYS A 216 35.67 -18.63 -29.15
CA LYS A 216 34.34 -19.17 -29.50
C LYS A 216 33.81 -18.58 -30.80
N LEU A 217 33.96 -17.26 -31.01
CA LEU A 217 33.45 -16.59 -32.22
C LEU A 217 34.29 -16.87 -33.47
N CYS A 218 35.60 -16.87 -33.34
CA CYS A 218 36.50 -17.03 -34.48
C CYS A 218 36.91 -18.48 -34.72
N ASN A 219 36.62 -19.38 -33.77
CA ASN A 219 37.02 -20.79 -33.76
C ASN A 219 38.56 -21.00 -33.97
N VAL A 220 39.35 -20.06 -33.41
CA VAL A 220 40.82 -20.05 -33.45
C VAL A 220 41.35 -19.79 -32.05
N PRO A 221 42.40 -20.53 -31.58
CA PRO A 221 42.96 -20.31 -30.25
C PRO A 221 43.66 -18.95 -30.15
N VAL A 222 43.45 -18.24 -29.05
CA VAL A 222 44.13 -17.00 -28.74
C VAL A 222 45.56 -17.30 -28.24
N ILE A 223 46.57 -16.97 -29.03
CA ILE A 223 47.96 -17.29 -28.76
C ILE A 223 48.57 -16.34 -27.71
N ALA A 224 48.16 -15.09 -27.69
CA ALA A 224 48.62 -14.09 -26.74
C ALA A 224 47.64 -12.91 -26.59
N SER A 225 47.49 -12.35 -25.38
CA SER A 225 46.79 -11.11 -25.12
C SER A 225 47.76 -10.03 -24.63
N ILE A 226 47.70 -8.86 -25.23
CA ILE A 226 48.52 -7.73 -24.83
C ILE A 226 47.69 -6.80 -23.93
N PRO A 227 47.95 -6.73 -22.61
CA PRO A 227 47.21 -5.87 -21.73
C PRO A 227 47.50 -4.38 -22.04
N LEU A 228 46.44 -3.54 -22.07
CA LEU A 228 46.54 -2.12 -22.23
C LEU A 228 47.02 -1.51 -20.90
N TYR A 229 48.26 -1.08 -20.84
CA TYR A 229 48.75 -0.32 -19.70
C TYR A 229 48.47 1.19 -19.91
N SER A 230 47.63 1.78 -19.07
CA SER A 230 47.55 3.23 -18.97
C SER A 230 48.71 3.74 -18.12
N PHE A 231 49.65 4.41 -18.73
CA PHE A 231 50.68 5.12 -17.98
C PHE A 231 50.03 6.36 -17.33
N GLU A 232 49.76 6.30 -16.02
CA GLU A 232 49.57 7.52 -15.26
C GLU A 232 50.90 8.28 -15.22
N ILE A 233 50.99 9.35 -16.00
CA ILE A 233 52.13 10.29 -15.88
C ILE A 233 52.04 10.89 -14.48
N ALA A 234 52.91 10.40 -13.60
CA ALA A 234 53.06 10.94 -12.26
C ALA A 234 53.40 12.45 -12.37
N LYS A 235 52.41 13.27 -12.08
CA LYS A 235 52.55 14.73 -12.02
C LYS A 235 53.55 15.06 -10.89
N ASN A 236 54.82 15.25 -11.27
CA ASN A 236 55.93 15.59 -10.41
C ASN A 236 55.57 16.84 -9.57
N LYS A 237 55.27 16.65 -8.29
CA LYS A 237 55.14 17.76 -7.33
C LYS A 237 56.48 18.38 -7.14
N GLY A 238 56.73 19.44 -7.92
CA GLY A 238 57.89 20.27 -7.82
C GLY A 238 58.18 20.69 -6.38
N GLY A 239 59.39 20.30 -5.90
CA GLY A 239 59.88 20.58 -4.59
C GLY A 239 59.98 22.09 -4.35
N LYS A 240 59.35 22.58 -3.31
CA LYS A 240 59.57 23.89 -2.74
C LYS A 240 60.94 23.89 -2.04
N ARG A 241 61.95 24.40 -2.70
CA ARG A 241 63.24 24.78 -2.05
C ARG A 241 62.92 25.87 -1.05
N ARG A 242 63.19 25.60 0.22
CA ARG A 242 63.36 26.65 1.26
C ARG A 242 64.70 27.36 1.06
N ARG A 243 64.61 28.65 1.02
CA ARG A 243 65.70 29.58 1.44
C ARG A 243 65.23 30.35 2.64
#